data_34f9ab3552ebd8866a448c6faa42f0aa
#
_entry.id   34f9ab3552ebd8866a448c6faa42f0aa
#
_cell.length_a   1.000
_cell.length_b   1.000
_cell.length_c   1.000
_cell.angle_alpha   90.00
_cell.angle_beta   90.00
_cell.angle_gamma   90.00
#
_symmetry.space_group_name_H-M   'P 1'
#
loop_
_entity.id
_entity.type
_entity.pdbx_description
1 polymer ?
#
loop_
_entity_poly.entity_id
_entity_poly.type
_entity_poly.pdbx_seq_one_letter_code
_entity_poly.pdbx_strand_id
1 'polypeptide(L)'
;MAMLILLVLLIFFAALGIPLAFAIGASCVTYILIYAPTFITMLPQRVWNGAYSELMIAMPLFMLAGELMNTGGITQRIINFCMELLRPIRGGLGEVNIVASMIFGGISGSSVADTSALGSILIPAMEKEGYPPEASAGITVASSTMGMIIPPSTPMIVYSMISGASVGALFVACLLYTSDAAD
;
A
#
# COMPACT_ATOMS: atom_id res chain seq x y z
N MET A 1 -22.15 23.71 8.64
CA MET A 1 -22.95 23.95 7.43
C MET A 1 -22.15 23.64 6.16
N ALA A 2 -20.99 24.27 5.90
CA ALA A 2 -20.18 24.03 4.70
C ALA A 2 -19.81 22.55 4.48
N MET A 3 -19.36 21.89 5.53
CA MET A 3 -18.94 20.48 5.47
C MET A 3 -20.11 19.53 5.12
N LEU A 4 -21.28 19.84 5.60
CA LEU A 4 -22.50 19.07 5.33
C LEU A 4 -22.94 19.22 3.85
N ILE A 5 -22.85 20.43 3.30
CA ILE A 5 -23.16 20.71 1.89
C ILE A 5 -22.18 20.00 0.97
N LEU A 6 -20.86 20.03 1.27
CA LEU A 6 -19.85 19.31 0.51
C LEU A 6 -20.09 17.79 0.52
N LEU A 7 -20.48 17.24 1.67
CA LEU A 7 -20.76 15.82 1.82
C LEU A 7 -22.00 15.41 1.01
N VAL A 8 -23.07 16.23 1.03
CA VAL A 8 -24.28 16.00 0.23
C VAL A 8 -23.96 16.05 -1.27
N LEU A 9 -23.20 17.06 -1.71
CA LEU A 9 -22.76 17.17 -3.11
C LEU A 9 -21.90 15.97 -3.53
N LEU A 10 -20.98 15.52 -2.69
CA LEU A 10 -20.16 14.36 -2.94
C LEU A 10 -21.00 13.09 -3.13
N ILE A 11 -21.96 12.85 -2.21
CA ILE A 11 -22.86 11.70 -2.30
C ILE A 11 -23.72 11.80 -3.56
N PHE A 12 -24.21 12.99 -3.89
CA PHE A 12 -25.00 13.21 -5.09
C PHE A 12 -24.23 12.87 -6.36
N PHE A 13 -22.97 13.37 -6.53
CA PHE A 13 -22.16 13.05 -7.69
C PHE A 13 -21.71 11.57 -7.72
N ALA A 14 -21.44 10.97 -6.56
CA ALA A 14 -21.13 9.55 -6.48
C ALA A 14 -22.33 8.67 -6.87
N ALA A 15 -23.55 9.06 -6.48
CA ALA A 15 -24.78 8.35 -6.85
C ALA A 15 -25.10 8.44 -8.36
N LEU A 16 -24.60 9.46 -9.06
CA LEU A 16 -24.65 9.57 -10.52
C LEU A 16 -23.65 8.63 -11.25
N GLY A 17 -22.88 7.84 -10.50
CA GLY A 17 -21.89 6.92 -11.07
C GLY A 17 -20.57 7.59 -11.50
N ILE A 18 -20.32 8.82 -11.09
CA ILE A 18 -19.07 9.53 -11.38
C ILE A 18 -17.94 8.91 -10.51
N PRO A 19 -16.75 8.59 -11.08
CA PRO A 19 -15.60 8.12 -10.29
C PRO A 19 -15.29 9.06 -9.14
N LEU A 20 -14.97 8.50 -7.96
CA LEU A 20 -14.84 9.23 -6.69
C LEU A 20 -13.93 10.46 -6.78
N ALA A 21 -12.80 10.35 -7.50
CA ALA A 21 -11.87 11.46 -7.69
C ALA A 21 -12.53 12.67 -8.38
N PHE A 22 -13.33 12.43 -9.43
CA PHE A 22 -14.06 13.49 -10.13
C PHE A 22 -15.24 13.99 -9.33
N ALA A 23 -15.92 13.12 -8.56
CA ALA A 23 -17.01 13.51 -7.67
C ALA A 23 -16.52 14.47 -6.57
N ILE A 24 -15.34 14.22 -5.98
CA ILE A 24 -14.70 15.14 -5.03
C ILE A 24 -14.39 16.48 -5.69
N GLY A 25 -13.76 16.47 -6.87
CA GLY A 25 -13.47 17.69 -7.62
C GLY A 25 -14.72 18.49 -7.96
N ALA A 26 -15.75 17.85 -8.50
CA ALA A 26 -17.01 18.48 -8.88
C ALA A 26 -17.76 19.06 -7.67
N SER A 27 -17.78 18.37 -6.54
CA SER A 27 -18.39 18.88 -5.31
C SER A 27 -17.68 20.13 -4.78
N CYS A 28 -16.34 20.14 -4.81
CA CYS A 28 -15.54 21.30 -4.42
C CYS A 28 -15.79 22.50 -5.37
N VAL A 29 -15.75 22.27 -6.68
CA VAL A 29 -16.02 23.31 -7.69
C VAL A 29 -17.41 23.89 -7.52
N THR A 30 -18.43 23.04 -7.40
CA THR A 30 -19.83 23.47 -7.22
C THR A 30 -20.00 24.29 -5.95
N TYR A 31 -19.40 23.85 -4.86
CA TYR A 31 -19.44 24.58 -3.59
C TYR A 31 -18.79 25.97 -3.71
N ILE A 32 -17.61 26.05 -4.32
CA ILE A 32 -16.86 27.30 -4.48
C ILE A 32 -17.65 28.27 -5.37
N LEU A 33 -18.23 27.81 -6.47
CA LEU A 33 -19.01 28.64 -7.37
C LEU A 33 -20.25 29.27 -6.69
N ILE A 34 -20.90 28.52 -5.80
CA ILE A 34 -22.13 28.99 -5.14
C ILE A 34 -21.83 29.91 -3.96
N TYR A 35 -20.86 29.54 -3.11
CA TYR A 35 -20.67 30.19 -1.81
C TYR A 35 -19.45 31.12 -1.73
N ALA A 36 -18.45 30.92 -2.59
CA ALA A 36 -17.19 31.67 -2.51
C ALA A 36 -16.50 31.83 -3.88
N PRO A 37 -17.15 32.47 -4.86
CA PRO A 37 -16.66 32.51 -6.25
C PRO A 37 -15.26 33.15 -6.39
N THR A 38 -14.86 33.99 -5.45
CA THR A 38 -13.54 34.61 -5.42
C THR A 38 -12.38 33.58 -5.29
N PHE A 39 -12.65 32.41 -4.71
CA PHE A 39 -11.64 31.36 -4.51
C PHE A 39 -11.50 30.42 -5.70
N ILE A 40 -12.27 30.60 -6.77
CA ILE A 40 -12.18 29.72 -7.97
C ILE A 40 -10.79 29.76 -8.60
N THR A 41 -10.14 30.92 -8.58
CA THR A 41 -8.77 31.12 -9.10
C THR A 41 -7.70 30.39 -8.31
N MET A 42 -7.97 30.07 -7.04
CA MET A 42 -7.05 29.33 -6.19
C MET A 42 -7.16 27.79 -6.39
N LEU A 43 -8.25 27.33 -6.98
CA LEU A 43 -8.50 25.89 -7.14
C LEU A 43 -7.42 25.20 -7.99
N PRO A 44 -7.05 25.69 -9.18
CA PRO A 44 -5.98 25.09 -9.99
C PRO A 44 -4.65 25.04 -9.26
N GLN A 45 -4.32 26.12 -8.52
CA GLN A 45 -3.09 26.19 -7.74
C GLN A 45 -3.08 25.16 -6.59
N ARG A 46 -4.20 24.96 -5.91
CA ARG A 46 -4.33 23.94 -4.84
C ARG A 46 -4.22 22.53 -5.38
N VAL A 47 -4.85 22.26 -6.53
CA VAL A 47 -4.75 20.96 -7.21
C VAL A 47 -3.31 20.71 -7.66
N TRP A 48 -2.68 21.72 -8.25
CA TRP A 48 -1.27 21.63 -8.67
C TRP A 48 -0.33 21.36 -7.49
N ASN A 49 -0.45 22.12 -6.41
CA ASN A 49 0.37 21.93 -5.22
C ASN A 49 0.13 20.57 -4.55
N GLY A 50 -1.09 20.05 -4.60
CA GLY A 50 -1.41 18.70 -4.11
C GLY A 50 -0.78 17.59 -4.97
N ALA A 51 -0.74 17.79 -6.29
CA ALA A 51 -0.13 16.85 -7.22
C ALA A 51 1.41 16.96 -7.26
N TYR A 52 1.94 18.16 -7.08
CA TYR A 52 3.37 18.46 -7.10
C TYR A 52 3.97 18.38 -5.68
N SER A 53 3.95 17.17 -5.11
CA SER A 53 4.64 16.88 -3.86
C SER A 53 5.71 15.80 -4.08
N GLU A 54 6.86 15.94 -3.41
CA GLU A 54 7.95 14.95 -3.49
C GLU A 54 7.46 13.54 -3.12
N LEU A 55 6.53 13.46 -2.17
CA LEU A 55 5.95 12.20 -1.73
C LEU A 55 5.02 11.57 -2.78
N MET A 56 4.30 12.39 -3.57
CA MET A 56 3.48 11.90 -4.68
C MET A 56 4.34 11.32 -5.81
N ILE A 57 5.52 11.87 -6.04
CA ILE A 57 6.46 11.35 -7.05
C ILE A 57 7.13 10.07 -6.55
N ALA A 58 7.40 9.96 -5.25
CA ALA A 58 8.01 8.78 -4.65
C ALA A 58 7.15 7.52 -4.86
N MET A 59 5.82 7.64 -4.75
CA MET A 59 4.89 6.51 -4.85
C MET A 59 5.00 5.73 -6.17
N PRO A 60 4.83 6.35 -7.37
CA PRO A 60 4.95 5.62 -8.63
C PRO A 60 6.37 5.12 -8.89
N LEU A 61 7.41 5.79 -8.37
CA LEU A 61 8.78 5.32 -8.49
C LEU A 61 9.02 4.05 -7.66
N PHE A 62 8.46 3.96 -6.45
CA PHE A 62 8.52 2.74 -5.65
C PHE A 62 7.73 1.59 -6.30
N MET A 63 6.53 1.88 -6.84
CA MET A 63 5.75 0.88 -7.57
C MET A 63 6.50 0.38 -8.81
N LEU A 64 7.11 1.28 -9.56
CA LEU A 64 7.93 0.92 -10.72
C LEU A 64 9.15 0.08 -10.32
N ALA A 65 9.84 0.46 -9.26
CA ALA A 65 10.98 -0.30 -8.74
C ALA A 65 10.57 -1.72 -8.33
N GLY A 66 9.46 -1.87 -7.59
CA GLY A 66 8.90 -3.16 -7.21
C GLY A 66 8.53 -4.03 -8.40
N GLU A 67 7.91 -3.45 -9.44
CA GLU A 67 7.54 -4.17 -10.66
C GLU A 67 8.77 -4.59 -11.48
N LEU A 68 9.77 -3.71 -11.61
CA LEU A 68 11.04 -4.05 -12.27
C LEU A 68 11.80 -5.15 -11.55
N MET A 69 11.76 -5.17 -10.22
CA MET A 69 12.37 -6.24 -9.43
C MET A 69 11.64 -7.57 -9.61
N ASN A 70 10.33 -7.54 -9.65
CA ASN A 70 9.50 -8.73 -9.86
C ASN A 70 9.75 -9.32 -11.25
N THR A 71 9.66 -8.52 -12.30
CA THR A 71 9.91 -8.94 -13.69
C THR A 71 11.38 -9.28 -13.95
N GLY A 72 12.30 -8.65 -13.23
CA GLY A 72 13.75 -8.92 -13.28
C GLY A 72 14.18 -10.23 -12.60
N GLY A 73 13.23 -10.99 -12.03
CA GLY A 73 13.50 -12.30 -11.41
C GLY A 73 14.16 -12.23 -10.02
N ILE A 74 14.20 -11.04 -9.40
CA ILE A 74 14.73 -10.87 -8.04
C ILE A 74 13.83 -11.58 -7.04
N THR A 75 12.50 -11.52 -7.22
CA THR A 75 11.52 -12.24 -6.40
C THR A 75 11.84 -13.74 -6.31
N GLN A 76 12.10 -14.37 -7.46
CA GLN A 76 12.47 -15.79 -7.50
C GLN A 76 13.78 -16.08 -6.77
N ARG A 77 14.76 -15.18 -6.86
CA ARG A 77 16.04 -15.33 -6.16
C ARG A 77 15.88 -15.19 -4.65
N ILE A 78 15.03 -14.28 -4.18
CA ILE A 78 14.70 -14.12 -2.77
C ILE A 78 14.03 -15.40 -2.24
N ILE A 79 13.04 -15.93 -2.96
CA ILE A 79 12.36 -17.18 -2.60
C ILE A 79 13.37 -18.32 -2.51
N ASN A 80 14.22 -18.49 -3.52
CA ASN A 80 15.23 -19.54 -3.53
C ASN A 80 16.22 -19.41 -2.36
N PHE A 81 16.66 -18.20 -2.06
CA PHE A 81 17.50 -17.93 -0.90
C PHE A 81 16.82 -18.30 0.42
N CYS A 82 15.56 -17.91 0.61
CA CYS A 82 14.79 -18.26 1.79
C CYS A 82 14.56 -19.77 1.89
N MET A 83 14.30 -20.44 0.76
CA MET A 83 14.15 -21.89 0.71
C MET A 83 15.43 -22.62 1.14
N GLU A 84 16.59 -22.23 0.67
CA GLU A 84 17.85 -22.84 1.08
C GLU A 84 18.15 -22.61 2.57
N LEU A 85 17.82 -21.44 3.08
CA LEU A 85 18.04 -21.09 4.49
C LEU A 85 17.11 -21.84 5.46
N LEU A 86 15.82 -21.99 5.08
CA LEU A 86 14.76 -22.47 5.97
C LEU A 86 14.34 -23.92 5.70
N ARG A 87 14.86 -24.55 4.63
CA ARG A 87 14.54 -25.93 4.24
C ARG A 87 14.68 -26.98 5.35
N PRO A 88 15.66 -26.89 6.29
CA PRO A 88 15.81 -27.87 7.35
C PRO A 88 14.70 -27.80 8.43
N ILE A 89 13.88 -26.74 8.43
CA ILE A 89 12.87 -26.50 9.45
C ILE A 89 11.56 -27.21 9.08
N ARG A 90 10.93 -27.92 10.04
CA ARG A 90 9.60 -28.52 9.83
C ARG A 90 8.57 -27.41 9.56
N GLY A 91 7.79 -27.54 8.48
CA GLY A 91 6.88 -26.48 8.03
C GLY A 91 7.58 -25.42 7.15
N GLY A 92 8.75 -25.74 6.60
CA GLY A 92 9.68 -24.81 5.95
C GLY A 92 9.08 -23.91 4.88
N LEU A 93 8.09 -24.36 4.07
CA LEU A 93 7.48 -23.48 3.07
C LEU A 93 6.59 -22.38 3.68
N GLY A 94 5.94 -22.62 4.81
CA GLY A 94 5.21 -21.59 5.54
C GLY A 94 6.15 -20.52 6.08
N GLU A 95 7.28 -20.93 6.70
CA GLU A 95 8.31 -20.03 7.18
C GLU A 95 8.99 -19.26 6.03
N VAL A 96 9.26 -19.95 4.92
CA VAL A 96 9.79 -19.31 3.69
C VAL A 96 8.84 -18.23 3.21
N ASN A 97 7.53 -18.48 3.22
CA ASN A 97 6.54 -17.49 2.81
C ASN A 97 6.59 -16.23 3.69
N ILE A 98 6.66 -16.42 5.02
CA ILE A 98 6.74 -15.31 5.98
C ILE A 98 8.03 -14.50 5.77
N VAL A 99 9.19 -15.15 5.75
CA VAL A 99 10.49 -14.48 5.62
C VAL A 99 10.64 -13.82 4.23
N ALA A 100 10.19 -14.49 3.17
CA ALA A 100 10.18 -13.91 1.83
C ALA A 100 9.27 -12.67 1.76
N SER A 101 8.09 -12.70 2.40
CA SER A 101 7.19 -11.55 2.51
C SER A 101 7.81 -10.39 3.28
N MET A 102 8.54 -10.67 4.36
CA MET A 102 9.27 -9.61 5.09
C MET A 102 10.32 -8.92 4.23
N ILE A 103 11.12 -9.69 3.49
CA ILE A 103 12.17 -9.14 2.64
C ILE A 103 11.55 -8.39 1.45
N PHE A 104 10.56 -9.00 0.79
CA PHE A 104 9.92 -8.43 -0.39
C PHE A 104 9.07 -7.21 -0.02
N GLY A 105 8.37 -7.26 1.11
CA GLY A 105 7.58 -6.15 1.64
C GLY A 105 8.41 -4.91 1.93
N GLY A 106 9.64 -5.09 2.45
CA GLY A 106 10.61 -4.00 2.62
C GLY A 106 11.13 -3.38 1.32
N ILE A 107 10.73 -3.91 0.17
CA ILE A 107 11.10 -3.39 -1.15
C ILE A 107 9.88 -2.84 -1.89
N SER A 108 8.78 -3.59 -1.91
CA SER A 108 7.55 -3.23 -2.63
C SER A 108 6.70 -2.20 -1.89
N GLY A 109 6.70 -2.24 -0.56
CA GLY A 109 5.86 -1.41 0.30
C GLY A 109 4.35 -1.62 0.12
N SER A 110 3.93 -2.73 -0.53
CA SER A 110 2.54 -3.00 -0.89
C SER A 110 2.16 -4.46 -0.64
N SER A 111 1.26 -4.70 0.31
CA SER A 111 0.76 -6.05 0.60
C SER A 111 0.05 -6.71 -0.59
N VAL A 112 -0.61 -5.93 -1.44
CA VAL A 112 -1.29 -6.46 -2.64
C VAL A 112 -0.28 -6.97 -3.65
N ALA A 113 0.79 -6.22 -3.89
CA ALA A 113 1.87 -6.64 -4.77
C ALA A 113 2.57 -7.90 -4.23
N ASP A 114 2.84 -7.94 -2.93
CA ASP A 114 3.46 -9.08 -2.26
C ASP A 114 2.59 -10.34 -2.35
N THR A 115 1.30 -10.23 -2.01
CA THR A 115 0.35 -11.34 -2.12
C THR A 115 0.28 -11.86 -3.54
N SER A 116 0.27 -11.00 -4.53
CA SER A 116 0.21 -11.38 -5.94
C SER A 116 1.49 -12.06 -6.40
N ALA A 117 2.65 -11.45 -6.12
CA ALA A 117 3.94 -11.94 -6.58
C ALA A 117 4.37 -13.25 -5.87
N LEU A 118 4.39 -13.24 -4.54
CA LEU A 118 4.81 -14.40 -3.75
C LEU A 118 3.74 -15.49 -3.76
N GLY A 119 2.45 -15.12 -3.68
CA GLY A 119 1.34 -16.06 -3.67
C GLY A 119 1.28 -16.89 -4.94
N SER A 120 1.53 -16.31 -6.11
CA SER A 120 1.55 -17.04 -7.39
C SER A 120 2.57 -18.17 -7.44
N ILE A 121 3.64 -18.08 -6.66
CA ILE A 121 4.73 -19.06 -6.62
C ILE A 121 4.59 -19.98 -5.40
N LEU A 122 4.39 -19.41 -4.22
CA LEU A 122 4.45 -20.15 -2.95
C LEU A 122 3.16 -20.92 -2.63
N ILE A 123 1.98 -20.41 -2.99
CA ILE A 123 0.72 -21.13 -2.75
C ILE A 123 0.72 -22.51 -3.45
N PRO A 124 0.97 -22.58 -4.79
CA PRO A 124 1.04 -23.89 -5.45
C PRO A 124 2.17 -24.79 -4.94
N ALA A 125 3.27 -24.23 -4.45
CA ALA A 125 4.36 -25.00 -3.87
C ALA A 125 3.96 -25.60 -2.50
N MET A 126 3.31 -24.82 -1.65
CA MET A 126 2.79 -25.27 -0.35
C MET A 126 1.73 -26.35 -0.52
N GLU A 127 0.80 -26.19 -1.45
CA GLU A 127 -0.23 -27.20 -1.76
C GLU A 127 0.38 -28.54 -2.21
N LYS A 128 1.45 -28.50 -3.02
CA LYS A 128 2.19 -29.71 -3.43
C LYS A 128 2.89 -30.41 -2.26
N GLU A 129 3.26 -29.69 -1.21
CA GLU A 129 3.83 -30.25 0.03
C GLU A 129 2.75 -30.70 1.02
N GLY A 130 1.47 -30.56 0.67
CA GLY A 130 0.34 -31.06 1.46
C GLY A 130 -0.28 -30.03 2.39
N TYR A 131 0.00 -28.75 2.24
CA TYR A 131 -0.72 -27.70 2.95
C TYR A 131 -2.15 -27.57 2.41
N PRO A 132 -3.15 -27.39 3.27
CA PRO A 132 -4.49 -27.05 2.82
C PRO A 132 -4.49 -25.71 2.05
N PRO A 133 -5.28 -25.58 0.96
CA PRO A 133 -5.35 -24.35 0.17
C PRO A 133 -5.68 -23.10 1.01
N GLU A 134 -6.59 -23.25 1.98
CA GLU A 134 -7.00 -22.18 2.88
C GLU A 134 -5.85 -21.73 3.78
N ALA A 135 -5.02 -22.66 4.27
CA ALA A 135 -3.87 -22.34 5.08
C ALA A 135 -2.78 -21.67 4.25
N SER A 136 -2.51 -22.15 3.04
CA SER A 136 -1.54 -21.56 2.12
C SER A 136 -1.89 -20.12 1.75
N ALA A 137 -3.15 -19.87 1.40
CA ALA A 137 -3.67 -18.54 1.12
C ALA A 137 -3.65 -17.65 2.38
N GLY A 138 -4.08 -18.19 3.53
CA GLY A 138 -4.10 -17.47 4.80
C GLY A 138 -2.71 -17.00 5.25
N ILE A 139 -1.71 -17.87 5.20
CA ILE A 139 -0.31 -17.53 5.52
C ILE A 139 0.20 -16.45 4.58
N THR A 140 -0.02 -16.59 3.27
CA THR A 140 0.44 -15.63 2.27
C THR A 140 -0.18 -14.25 2.47
N VAL A 141 -1.49 -14.17 2.70
CA VAL A 141 -2.19 -12.89 2.94
C VAL A 141 -1.76 -12.27 4.26
N ALA A 142 -1.65 -13.07 5.32
CA ALA A 142 -1.23 -12.55 6.63
C ALA A 142 0.22 -12.06 6.60
N SER A 143 1.15 -12.80 6.01
CA SER A 143 2.55 -12.40 5.92
C SER A 143 2.76 -11.17 5.04
N SER A 144 2.02 -11.03 3.95
CA SER A 144 2.13 -9.88 3.06
C SER A 144 1.72 -8.55 3.70
N THR A 145 0.93 -8.57 4.79
CA THR A 145 0.61 -7.34 5.54
C THR A 145 1.85 -6.70 6.17
N MET A 146 2.90 -7.47 6.42
CA MET A 146 4.18 -6.95 6.91
C MET A 146 4.82 -5.95 5.97
N GLY A 147 4.57 -6.07 4.66
CA GLY A 147 5.03 -5.12 3.65
C GLY A 147 4.45 -3.71 3.81
N MET A 148 3.35 -3.55 4.54
CA MET A 148 2.81 -2.22 4.88
C MET A 148 3.42 -1.61 6.14
N ILE A 149 4.10 -2.42 6.95
CA ILE A 149 4.69 -2.02 8.22
C ILE A 149 6.19 -1.76 8.06
N ILE A 150 6.88 -2.61 7.31
CA ILE A 150 8.32 -2.51 7.06
C ILE A 150 8.59 -1.38 6.06
N PRO A 151 9.47 -0.42 6.37
CA PRO A 151 9.84 0.63 5.41
C PRO A 151 10.53 0.08 4.14
N PRO A 152 10.24 0.68 2.96
CA PRO A 152 9.30 1.75 2.67
C PRO A 152 7.84 1.27 2.58
N SER A 153 6.92 2.01 3.19
CA SER A 153 5.50 1.66 3.24
C SER A 153 4.66 2.70 2.49
N THR A 154 3.96 2.26 1.46
CA THR A 154 3.07 3.12 0.67
C THR A 154 1.97 3.78 1.52
N PRO A 155 1.25 3.08 2.42
CA PRO A 155 0.25 3.70 3.29
C PRO A 155 0.82 4.78 4.21
N MET A 156 2.05 4.60 4.73
CA MET A 156 2.68 5.60 5.60
C MET A 156 3.10 6.84 4.83
N ILE A 157 3.54 6.69 3.59
CA ILE A 157 3.84 7.83 2.70
C ILE A 157 2.56 8.64 2.45
N VAL A 158 1.44 7.97 2.14
CA VAL A 158 0.14 8.63 1.96
C VAL A 158 -0.32 9.33 3.23
N TYR A 159 -0.18 8.68 4.37
CA TYR A 159 -0.53 9.28 5.66
C TYR A 159 0.32 10.51 5.97
N SER A 160 1.62 10.46 5.70
CA SER A 160 2.53 11.60 5.83
C SER A 160 2.09 12.81 5.00
N MET A 161 1.65 12.57 3.75
CA MET A 161 1.15 13.63 2.87
C MET A 161 -0.08 14.34 3.44
N ILE A 162 -0.97 13.61 4.07
CA ILE A 162 -2.24 14.15 4.60
C ILE A 162 -2.02 14.82 5.96
N SER A 163 -1.23 14.19 6.82
CA SER A 163 -1.00 14.64 8.21
C SER A 163 0.07 15.72 8.33
N GLY A 164 0.98 15.84 7.35
CA GLY A 164 2.18 16.66 7.45
C GLY A 164 3.27 16.10 8.39
N ALA A 165 3.09 14.86 8.89
CA ALA A 165 4.07 14.20 9.73
C ALA A 165 5.30 13.75 8.92
N SER A 166 6.47 13.72 9.54
CA SER A 166 7.68 13.22 8.89
C SER A 166 7.56 11.72 8.58
N VAL A 167 7.85 11.33 7.34
CA VAL A 167 7.86 9.92 6.90
C VAL A 167 8.82 9.08 7.76
N GLY A 168 10.02 9.62 8.03
CA GLY A 168 11.01 8.94 8.88
C GLY A 168 10.52 8.71 10.30
N ALA A 169 9.84 9.71 10.89
CA ALA A 169 9.25 9.55 12.23
C ALA A 169 8.14 8.50 12.25
N LEU A 170 7.32 8.43 11.20
CA LEU A 170 6.28 7.41 11.07
C LEU A 170 6.87 5.99 10.96
N PHE A 171 7.93 5.81 10.18
CA PHE A 171 8.60 4.53 10.06
C PHE A 171 9.20 4.06 11.39
N VAL A 172 9.89 4.95 12.11
CA VAL A 172 10.46 4.62 13.42
C VAL A 172 9.36 4.31 14.42
N ALA A 173 8.30 5.12 14.49
CA ALA A 173 7.18 4.89 15.39
C ALA A 173 6.49 3.55 15.14
N CYS A 174 6.30 3.17 13.88
CA CYS A 174 5.65 1.92 13.52
C CYS A 174 6.50 0.70 13.88
N LEU A 175 7.81 0.73 13.64
CA LEU A 175 8.73 -0.35 14.03
C LEU A 175 8.81 -0.51 15.55
N LEU A 176 8.87 0.59 16.30
CA LEU A 176 8.90 0.55 17.76
C LEU A 176 7.58 0.02 18.32
N TYR A 177 6.44 0.50 17.83
CA TYR A 177 5.13 0.04 18.29
C TYR A 177 4.92 -1.45 18.02
N THR A 178 5.34 -1.96 16.86
CA THR A 178 5.21 -3.38 16.54
C THR A 178 6.15 -4.26 17.37
N SER A 179 7.32 -3.77 17.77
CA SER A 179 8.21 -4.50 18.66
C SER A 179 7.67 -4.56 20.10
N ASP A 180 7.09 -3.46 20.60
CA ASP A 180 6.50 -3.43 21.94
C ASP A 180 5.21 -4.25 22.05
N ALA A 181 4.46 -4.40 20.95
CA ALA A 181 3.23 -5.21 20.94
C ALA A 181 3.50 -6.73 20.89
N ALA A 182 4.75 -7.14 20.66
CA ALA A 182 5.17 -8.55 20.63
C ALA A 182 5.62 -9.10 22.00
N ASP A 183 5.81 -8.22 23.01
CA ASP A 183 6.09 -8.55 24.40
C ASP A 183 4.79 -8.65 25.22
#